data_23b0c35accea90eea3ae6001a2c03fe2
#
_entry.id   23b0c35accea90eea3ae6001a2c03fe2
#
_cell.length_a   1.000
_cell.length_b   1.000
_cell.length_c   1.000
_cell.angle_alpha   90.00
_cell.angle_beta   90.00
_cell.angle_gamma   90.00
#
_symmetry.space_group_name_H-M   'P 1'
#
loop_
_entity.id
_entity.type
_entity.pdbx_description
1 polymer ?
#
loop_
_entity_poly.entity_id
_entity_poly.type
_entity_poly.pdbx_seq_one_letter_code
_entity_poly.pdbx_strand_id
1 'polypeptide(L)'
;MKRFVLLVCLAVASVPAQQPSAATITVGLFTTSSIRSLTVIPLGANAWQQICATCRQTALYAPFHLDHIDRAIRLGGNFRIQGEGALPVEAAGLYTIAPASDGLHVTLQFPSERYVAAVLSAEADPDEPAASLEALAIAARTFALTNLHRHQKGGFDLCDSTHCQALRLGPVRPAIAEAVRNTAGISLWNGSHRASIYYTQHCGGISEAVSAAWPDEHASYLSSHADPYCLRRSSAEWQTNVPLSDLNRIASEQHWNLPTPITSIRIAQRTTSGRAKLLEISSPTRTATLSASSLHFAINRTLGWNRIRSDLYRVTVADGTLHFTGHGYGHGVGLCQAGALQMALEHHTAAEILAFYFPNTHLGLTPSGGLWHEENVGPVTLRTITSTPELAPILQRAWQRALTLLPSSETPHLTIILAPTTELFRQLSSGPGYLLSVTRGNQITLQPLPVLKLNGPIEPLLLHELLHTLIESQSTDKAPLWLREGLAEALTETYSADRPPTSSLATIERSLADPRSLAESQQAHRDAAAIVRALGHTYSLEVMRQWLRDGISAQVLRTLH
;
A
#
# COMPACT_ATOMS: atom_id res chain seq x y z
N MET A 1 9.62 29.57 39.37
CA MET A 1 10.49 29.92 38.23
C MET A 1 11.58 28.85 38.13
N LYS A 2 11.40 27.81 37.34
CA LYS A 2 12.46 26.87 36.97
C LYS A 2 12.42 26.75 35.45
N ARG A 3 13.43 27.32 34.83
CA ARG A 3 13.67 27.24 33.37
C ARG A 3 14.09 25.81 33.05
N PHE A 4 13.27 25.07 32.29
CA PHE A 4 13.68 23.84 31.64
C PHE A 4 14.39 24.22 30.34
N VAL A 5 15.69 24.07 30.32
CA VAL A 5 16.51 24.13 29.11
C VAL A 5 16.44 22.76 28.47
N LEU A 6 15.84 22.67 27.29
CA LEU A 6 15.82 21.47 26.48
C LEU A 6 17.23 21.27 25.86
N LEU A 7 18.02 20.39 26.48
CA LEU A 7 19.31 19.95 25.93
C LEU A 7 19.03 18.88 24.89
N VAL A 8 19.06 19.25 23.59
CA VAL A 8 19.08 18.30 22.49
C VAL A 8 20.52 17.84 22.33
N CYS A 9 20.85 16.62 22.75
CA CYS A 9 22.10 15.97 22.45
C CYS A 9 22.16 15.67 20.93
N LEU A 10 22.90 16.47 20.19
CA LEU A 10 23.32 16.20 18.82
C LEU A 10 24.39 15.08 18.85
N ALA A 11 23.97 13.83 18.71
CA ALA A 11 24.87 12.79 18.23
C ALA A 11 24.96 12.93 16.71
N VAL A 12 26.10 13.45 16.23
CA VAL A 12 26.47 13.38 14.80
C VAL A 12 26.77 11.92 14.48
N ALA A 13 25.75 11.15 14.12
CA ALA A 13 25.91 9.87 13.47
C ALA A 13 25.92 10.12 11.97
N SER A 14 26.99 9.64 11.30
CA SER A 14 27.06 9.50 9.85
C SER A 14 25.73 8.98 9.31
N VAL A 15 25.09 9.76 8.43
CA VAL A 15 23.83 9.40 7.78
C VAL A 15 24.07 8.14 6.95
N PRO A 16 23.61 6.95 7.37
CA PRO A 16 23.54 5.83 6.46
C PRO A 16 22.52 6.18 5.37
N ALA A 17 22.81 5.77 4.15
CA ALA A 17 21.89 5.88 3.03
C ALA A 17 20.49 5.49 3.51
N GLN A 18 19.52 6.37 3.33
CA GLN A 18 18.16 6.24 3.84
C GLN A 18 17.56 4.95 3.30
N GLN A 19 17.47 3.90 4.12
CA GLN A 19 16.71 2.73 3.77
C GLN A 19 15.27 3.18 3.48
N PRO A 20 14.70 2.80 2.34
CA PRO A 20 13.33 3.18 2.02
C PRO A 20 12.41 2.72 3.15
N SER A 21 11.57 3.61 3.57
CA SER A 21 10.63 3.41 4.67
C SER A 21 9.57 2.39 4.26
N ALA A 22 9.31 1.37 5.07
CA ALA A 22 8.19 0.43 4.90
C ALA A 22 6.79 1.13 4.85
N ALA A 23 6.76 2.43 5.09
CA ALA A 23 5.57 3.29 5.00
C ALA A 23 5.06 3.48 3.57
N THR A 24 5.94 3.44 2.58
CA THR A 24 5.61 3.60 1.16
C THR A 24 6.19 2.46 0.35
N ILE A 25 5.48 2.09 -0.71
CA ILE A 25 5.92 1.10 -1.69
C ILE A 25 6.11 1.82 -3.01
N THR A 26 7.23 1.57 -3.67
CA THR A 26 7.50 2.04 -5.02
C THR A 26 7.18 0.92 -6.00
N VAL A 27 6.21 1.17 -6.89
CA VAL A 27 5.77 0.20 -7.90
C VAL A 27 6.28 0.62 -9.27
N GLY A 28 6.89 -0.32 -9.99
CA GLY A 28 7.12 -0.17 -11.43
C GLY A 28 5.81 -0.33 -12.17
N LEU A 29 5.43 0.65 -12.98
CA LEU A 29 4.22 0.63 -13.80
C LEU A 29 4.54 0.25 -15.24
N PHE A 30 3.59 -0.43 -15.90
CA PHE A 30 3.72 -0.89 -17.28
C PHE A 30 4.89 -1.85 -17.50
N THR A 31 5.26 -2.61 -16.46
CA THR A 31 6.48 -3.45 -16.49
C THR A 31 6.44 -4.59 -17.51
N THR A 32 5.29 -4.90 -18.08
CA THR A 32 5.10 -5.90 -19.14
C THR A 32 5.08 -5.30 -20.54
N SER A 33 5.27 -3.97 -20.69
CA SER A 33 5.16 -3.23 -21.95
C SER A 33 6.32 -2.26 -22.09
N SER A 34 6.86 -2.11 -23.30
CA SER A 34 7.83 -1.05 -23.61
C SER A 34 7.08 0.23 -23.95
N ILE A 35 7.07 1.18 -23.03
CA ILE A 35 6.36 2.46 -23.19
C ILE A 35 7.29 3.47 -23.86
N ARG A 36 6.96 3.90 -25.07
CA ARG A 36 7.73 4.91 -25.82
C ARG A 36 7.16 6.31 -25.65
N SER A 37 5.87 6.41 -25.40
CA SER A 37 5.20 7.68 -25.16
C SER A 37 4.17 7.60 -24.05
N LEU A 38 3.98 8.71 -23.34
CA LEU A 38 3.05 8.85 -22.23
C LEU A 38 2.22 10.13 -22.38
N THR A 39 0.94 10.03 -22.06
CA THR A 39 0.09 11.20 -21.77
C THR A 39 -0.15 11.27 -20.28
N VAL A 40 0.13 12.42 -19.68
CA VAL A 40 -0.06 12.71 -18.26
C VAL A 40 -1.18 13.72 -18.11
N ILE A 41 -2.21 13.36 -17.34
CA ILE A 41 -3.40 14.20 -17.11
C ILE A 41 -3.52 14.43 -15.60
N PRO A 42 -3.35 15.67 -15.09
CA PRO A 42 -3.59 15.98 -13.70
C PRO A 42 -5.09 15.87 -13.37
N LEU A 43 -5.43 15.25 -12.24
CA LEU A 43 -6.81 15.02 -11.79
C LEU A 43 -7.18 15.83 -10.54
N GLY A 44 -6.39 16.85 -10.18
CA GLY A 44 -6.65 17.67 -9.01
C GLY A 44 -5.83 18.96 -8.99
N ALA A 45 -6.25 19.90 -8.15
CA ALA A 45 -5.62 21.22 -8.04
C ALA A 45 -4.19 21.19 -7.45
N ASN A 46 -3.83 20.12 -6.72
CA ASN A 46 -2.55 20.00 -6.03
C ASN A 46 -1.49 19.22 -6.84
N ALA A 47 -1.69 19.08 -8.17
CA ALA A 47 -0.74 18.43 -9.04
C ALA A 47 0.48 19.34 -9.30
N TRP A 48 1.68 18.77 -9.23
CA TRP A 48 2.92 19.50 -9.50
C TRP A 48 3.91 18.62 -10.27
N GLN A 49 4.87 19.27 -10.91
CA GLN A 49 6.01 18.63 -11.58
C GLN A 49 7.35 19.21 -11.13
N GLN A 50 8.37 18.39 -11.20
CA GLN A 50 9.76 18.72 -10.99
C GLN A 50 10.61 18.10 -12.09
N ILE A 51 11.16 18.93 -12.98
CA ILE A 51 11.84 18.48 -14.20
C ILE A 51 13.31 18.12 -14.02
N CYS A 52 13.87 18.31 -12.84
CA CYS A 52 15.20 17.82 -12.43
C CYS A 52 15.30 17.77 -10.89
N ALA A 53 16.29 17.04 -10.36
CA ALA A 53 16.44 16.82 -8.92
C ALA A 53 16.60 18.11 -8.10
N THR A 54 17.21 19.15 -8.68
CA THR A 54 17.44 20.46 -8.05
C THR A 54 16.50 21.56 -8.53
N CYS A 55 15.63 21.24 -9.51
CA CYS A 55 14.65 22.19 -10.03
C CYS A 55 13.55 22.45 -8.99
N ARG A 56 12.94 23.65 -9.09
CA ARG A 56 11.76 23.99 -8.29
C ARG A 56 10.56 23.16 -8.77
N GLN A 57 9.71 22.77 -7.84
CA GLN A 57 8.39 22.23 -8.16
C GLN A 57 7.50 23.33 -8.76
N THR A 58 6.79 22.99 -9.82
CA THR A 58 5.84 23.88 -10.50
C THR A 58 4.48 23.23 -10.55
N ALA A 59 3.42 24.00 -10.25
CA ALA A 59 2.05 23.50 -10.34
C ALA A 59 1.71 23.04 -11.77
N LEU A 60 0.92 22.00 -11.88
CA LEU A 60 0.56 21.38 -13.15
C LEU A 60 -0.97 21.31 -13.27
N TYR A 61 -1.52 22.07 -14.23
CA TYR A 61 -2.97 22.22 -14.42
C TYR A 61 -3.49 21.64 -15.74
N ALA A 62 -2.61 21.38 -16.70
CA ALA A 62 -2.98 20.92 -18.03
C ALA A 62 -2.33 19.59 -18.37
N PRO A 63 -2.99 18.76 -19.19
CA PRO A 63 -2.38 17.55 -19.75
C PRO A 63 -1.15 17.88 -20.58
N PHE A 64 -0.17 16.96 -20.57
CA PHE A 64 0.99 17.04 -21.43
C PHE A 64 1.39 15.65 -21.93
N HIS A 65 2.16 15.63 -23.01
CA HIS A 65 2.65 14.42 -23.66
C HIS A 65 4.16 14.32 -23.53
N LEU A 66 4.66 13.10 -23.34
CA LEU A 66 6.09 12.78 -23.27
C LEU A 66 6.39 11.65 -24.26
N ASP A 67 7.26 11.88 -25.20
CA ASP A 67 7.79 10.90 -26.15
C ASP A 67 9.31 10.70 -26.02
N HIS A 68 9.99 11.73 -25.49
CA HIS A 68 11.41 11.70 -25.22
C HIS A 68 11.75 12.56 -24.00
N ILE A 69 12.62 12.06 -23.12
CA ILE A 69 13.17 12.79 -22.00
C ILE A 69 14.65 12.42 -21.82
N ASP A 70 15.49 13.41 -21.52
CA ASP A 70 16.94 13.24 -21.29
C ASP A 70 17.26 12.95 -19.82
N ARG A 71 16.32 13.21 -18.92
CA ARG A 71 16.49 13.08 -17.47
C ARG A 71 15.16 12.70 -16.81
N ALA A 72 15.26 12.14 -15.61
CA ALA A 72 14.09 11.82 -14.82
C ALA A 72 13.32 13.07 -14.41
N ILE A 73 12.00 13.00 -14.52
CA ILE A 73 11.04 14.00 -14.01
C ILE A 73 10.22 13.38 -12.87
N ARG A 74 9.79 14.21 -11.93
CA ARG A 74 8.94 13.81 -10.80
C ARG A 74 7.61 14.53 -10.87
N LEU A 75 6.53 13.81 -10.57
CA LEU A 75 5.17 14.34 -10.52
C LEU A 75 4.56 13.96 -9.18
N GLY A 76 3.98 14.92 -8.47
CA GLY A 76 3.26 14.65 -7.23
C GLY A 76 1.81 15.10 -7.32
N GLY A 77 0.91 14.30 -6.80
CA GLY A 77 -0.53 14.54 -6.86
C GLY A 77 -1.32 13.35 -7.41
N ASN A 78 -2.52 13.63 -7.87
CA ASN A 78 -3.39 12.63 -8.51
C ASN A 78 -3.34 12.79 -10.03
N PHE A 79 -3.01 11.71 -10.72
CA PHE A 79 -2.83 11.70 -12.18
C PHE A 79 -3.51 10.51 -12.82
N ARG A 80 -3.97 10.70 -14.06
CA ARG A 80 -4.18 9.63 -15.02
C ARG A 80 -2.95 9.59 -15.94
N ILE A 81 -2.29 8.46 -16.00
CA ILE A 81 -1.14 8.21 -16.87
C ILE A 81 -1.53 7.17 -17.91
N GLN A 82 -1.40 7.54 -19.18
CA GLN A 82 -1.73 6.71 -20.32
C GLN A 82 -0.45 6.42 -21.11
N GLY A 83 0.01 5.17 -21.07
CA GLY A 83 1.08 4.67 -21.94
C GLY A 83 0.54 4.25 -23.30
N GLU A 84 1.36 4.37 -24.35
CA GLU A 84 1.00 3.86 -25.67
C GLU A 84 0.79 2.35 -25.63
N GLY A 85 -0.39 1.89 -26.09
CA GLY A 85 -0.75 0.47 -26.11
C GLY A 85 -1.04 -0.16 -24.74
N ALA A 86 -1.01 0.62 -23.64
CA ALA A 86 -1.28 0.16 -22.30
C ALA A 86 -2.59 0.73 -21.74
N LEU A 87 -3.19 0.04 -20.75
CA LEU A 87 -4.35 0.57 -20.04
C LEU A 87 -3.94 1.77 -19.17
N PRO A 88 -4.80 2.80 -19.05
CA PRO A 88 -4.51 3.95 -18.24
C PRO A 88 -4.46 3.59 -16.75
N VAL A 89 -3.57 4.27 -16.02
CA VAL A 89 -3.42 4.18 -14.57
C VAL A 89 -3.89 5.47 -13.92
N GLU A 90 -4.78 5.40 -12.93
CA GLU A 90 -5.22 6.54 -12.12
C GLU A 90 -4.83 6.33 -10.67
N ALA A 91 -3.95 7.19 -10.15
CA ALA A 91 -3.61 7.15 -8.73
C ALA A 91 -3.02 8.49 -8.25
N ALA A 92 -3.19 8.75 -6.95
CA ALA A 92 -2.44 9.78 -6.27
C ALA A 92 -1.16 9.20 -5.67
N GLY A 93 -0.04 9.90 -5.83
CA GLY A 93 1.26 9.49 -5.30
C GLY A 93 2.37 10.32 -5.88
N LEU A 94 3.60 9.84 -5.67
CA LEU A 94 4.79 10.42 -6.25
C LEU A 94 5.26 9.56 -7.42
N TYR A 95 5.12 10.08 -8.63
CA TYR A 95 5.62 9.42 -9.83
C TYR A 95 7.04 9.86 -10.15
N THR A 96 7.83 8.93 -10.65
CA THR A 96 9.08 9.23 -11.33
C THR A 96 9.04 8.63 -12.72
N ILE A 97 9.25 9.44 -13.75
CA ILE A 97 9.35 9.02 -15.14
C ILE A 97 10.81 9.23 -15.55
N ALA A 98 11.48 8.17 -15.94
CA ALA A 98 12.89 8.17 -16.28
C ALA A 98 13.13 7.61 -17.69
N PRO A 99 14.15 8.10 -18.44
CA PRO A 99 14.55 7.49 -19.69
C PRO A 99 15.19 6.13 -19.45
N ALA A 100 14.93 5.17 -20.34
CA ALA A 100 15.54 3.86 -20.35
C ALA A 100 15.89 3.44 -21.79
N SER A 101 16.72 2.41 -21.94
CA SER A 101 17.15 1.92 -23.25
C SER A 101 16.00 1.38 -24.13
N ASP A 102 14.92 0.94 -23.50
CA ASP A 102 13.73 0.34 -24.12
C ASP A 102 12.52 1.30 -24.15
N GLY A 103 12.67 2.55 -23.64
CA GLY A 103 11.61 3.55 -23.63
C GLY A 103 11.57 4.39 -22.36
N LEU A 104 10.39 4.59 -21.79
CA LEU A 104 10.16 5.33 -20.57
C LEU A 104 9.83 4.37 -19.41
N HIS A 105 10.60 4.44 -18.34
CA HIS A 105 10.30 3.75 -17.09
C HIS A 105 9.49 4.65 -16.17
N VAL A 106 8.36 4.13 -15.72
CA VAL A 106 7.44 4.85 -14.82
C VAL A 106 7.39 4.12 -13.49
N THR A 107 7.66 4.84 -12.40
CA THR A 107 7.44 4.33 -11.05
C THR A 107 6.43 5.20 -10.31
N LEU A 108 5.67 4.59 -9.42
CA LEU A 108 4.72 5.24 -8.51
C LEU A 108 5.05 4.86 -7.08
N GLN A 109 5.33 5.85 -6.24
CA GLN A 109 5.48 5.69 -4.81
C GLN A 109 4.20 6.16 -4.09
N PHE A 110 3.63 5.30 -3.23
CA PHE A 110 2.41 5.58 -2.48
C PHE A 110 2.33 4.75 -1.18
N PRO A 111 1.42 5.08 -0.26
CA PRO A 111 1.30 4.38 1.02
C PRO A 111 1.05 2.88 0.88
N SER A 112 1.65 2.06 1.76
CA SER A 112 1.51 0.59 1.75
C SER A 112 0.06 0.13 1.85
N GLU A 113 -0.78 0.80 2.64
CA GLU A 113 -2.20 0.43 2.75
C GLU A 113 -2.98 0.73 1.45
N ARG A 114 -2.60 1.76 0.69
CA ARG A 114 -3.15 2.00 -0.66
C ARG A 114 -2.69 0.94 -1.65
N TYR A 115 -1.45 0.45 -1.53
CA TYR A 115 -0.98 -0.69 -2.30
C TYR A 115 -1.84 -1.92 -2.04
N VAL A 116 -2.08 -2.26 -0.76
CA VAL A 116 -2.94 -3.39 -0.38
C VAL A 116 -4.35 -3.24 -0.96
N ALA A 117 -4.93 -2.05 -0.88
CA ALA A 117 -6.25 -1.78 -1.46
C ALA A 117 -6.27 -1.95 -3.00
N ALA A 118 -5.19 -1.58 -3.69
CA ALA A 118 -5.05 -1.78 -5.14
C ALA A 118 -4.91 -3.27 -5.51
N VAL A 119 -4.21 -4.06 -4.69
CA VAL A 119 -4.14 -5.53 -4.84
C VAL A 119 -5.52 -6.15 -4.67
N LEU A 120 -6.24 -5.85 -3.59
CA LEU A 120 -7.59 -6.39 -3.37
C LEU A 120 -8.56 -5.96 -4.47
N SER A 121 -8.40 -4.76 -5.00
CA SER A 121 -9.24 -4.27 -6.12
C SER A 121 -9.02 -5.06 -7.42
N ALA A 122 -7.85 -5.69 -7.59
CA ALA A 122 -7.55 -6.56 -8.73
C ALA A 122 -7.93 -8.03 -8.47
N GLU A 123 -7.75 -8.51 -7.25
CA GLU A 123 -7.78 -9.94 -6.90
C GLU A 123 -9.13 -10.39 -6.31
N ALA A 124 -9.85 -9.52 -5.58
CA ALA A 124 -11.04 -9.90 -4.85
C ALA A 124 -12.31 -9.87 -5.71
N ASP A 125 -13.20 -10.84 -5.49
CA ASP A 125 -14.52 -10.87 -6.08
C ASP A 125 -15.40 -9.68 -5.60
N PRO A 126 -16.39 -9.22 -6.41
CA PRO A 126 -17.25 -8.10 -6.03
C PRO A 126 -18.00 -8.28 -4.71
N ASP A 127 -18.52 -9.47 -4.46
CA ASP A 127 -19.40 -9.79 -3.32
C ASP A 127 -18.67 -10.63 -2.24
N GLU A 128 -17.36 -10.46 -2.14
CA GLU A 128 -16.52 -11.22 -1.21
C GLU A 128 -16.81 -10.82 0.25
N PRO A 129 -17.06 -11.78 1.18
CA PRO A 129 -17.32 -11.50 2.59
C PRO A 129 -16.13 -10.80 3.27
N ALA A 130 -16.42 -10.00 4.30
CA ALA A 130 -15.41 -9.23 5.03
C ALA A 130 -14.23 -10.09 5.53
N ALA A 131 -14.50 -11.27 6.11
CA ALA A 131 -13.44 -12.14 6.64
C ALA A 131 -12.47 -12.64 5.56
N SER A 132 -12.95 -12.90 4.33
CA SER A 132 -12.09 -13.26 3.20
C SER A 132 -11.28 -12.08 2.71
N LEU A 133 -11.90 -10.89 2.57
CA LEU A 133 -11.22 -9.64 2.22
C LEU A 133 -10.13 -9.28 3.25
N GLU A 134 -10.41 -9.43 4.54
CA GLU A 134 -9.47 -9.18 5.62
C GLU A 134 -8.29 -10.17 5.59
N ALA A 135 -8.56 -11.46 5.36
CA ALA A 135 -7.53 -12.48 5.20
C ALA A 135 -6.62 -12.18 4.00
N LEU A 136 -7.21 -11.80 2.86
CA LEU A 136 -6.47 -11.43 1.67
C LEU A 136 -5.67 -10.12 1.88
N ALA A 137 -6.22 -9.14 2.60
CA ALA A 137 -5.52 -7.90 2.93
C ALA A 137 -4.27 -8.16 3.79
N ILE A 138 -4.37 -9.01 4.80
CA ILE A 138 -3.22 -9.40 5.64
C ILE A 138 -2.19 -10.17 4.82
N ALA A 139 -2.62 -11.12 3.98
CA ALA A 139 -1.73 -11.88 3.11
C ALA A 139 -1.01 -10.97 2.10
N ALA A 140 -1.74 -10.10 1.40
CA ALA A 140 -1.18 -9.16 0.42
C ALA A 140 -0.19 -8.18 1.06
N ARG A 141 -0.51 -7.65 2.23
CA ARG A 141 0.38 -6.77 3.01
C ARG A 141 1.65 -7.50 3.43
N THR A 142 1.51 -8.70 3.96
CA THR A 142 2.66 -9.52 4.39
C THR A 142 3.58 -9.81 3.21
N PHE A 143 3.03 -10.22 2.06
CA PHE A 143 3.79 -10.40 0.82
C PHE A 143 4.54 -9.13 0.42
N ALA A 144 3.85 -8.00 0.36
CA ALA A 144 4.45 -6.75 -0.08
C ALA A 144 5.62 -6.33 0.82
N LEU A 145 5.42 -6.36 2.15
CA LEU A 145 6.43 -5.95 3.12
C LEU A 145 7.61 -6.95 3.25
N THR A 146 7.41 -8.21 2.90
CA THR A 146 8.47 -9.23 2.86
C THR A 146 9.31 -9.13 1.58
N ASN A 147 8.70 -8.64 0.49
CA ASN A 147 9.32 -8.57 -0.84
C ASN A 147 9.72 -7.13 -1.25
N LEU A 148 9.85 -6.20 -0.32
CA LEU A 148 10.44 -4.88 -0.61
C LEU A 148 11.81 -5.08 -1.26
N HIS A 149 12.13 -4.22 -2.24
CA HIS A 149 13.39 -4.25 -3.02
C HIS A 149 13.55 -5.45 -3.97
N ARG A 150 12.50 -6.25 -4.21
CA ARG A 150 12.54 -7.36 -5.17
C ARG A 150 13.04 -6.93 -6.55
N HIS A 151 12.74 -5.71 -6.95
CA HIS A 151 13.17 -5.09 -8.20
C HIS A 151 14.14 -3.91 -8.01
N GLN A 152 14.99 -3.96 -6.99
CA GLN A 152 15.93 -2.87 -6.67
C GLN A 152 16.81 -2.45 -7.86
N LYS A 153 17.21 -3.39 -8.72
CA LYS A 153 17.96 -3.09 -9.95
C LYS A 153 17.18 -2.22 -10.95
N GLY A 154 15.85 -2.31 -10.92
CA GLY A 154 14.94 -1.49 -11.73
C GLY A 154 14.53 -0.18 -11.05
N GLY A 155 15.01 0.09 -9.83
CA GLY A 155 14.68 1.31 -9.09
C GLY A 155 13.30 1.31 -8.41
N PHE A 156 12.66 0.14 -8.23
CA PHE A 156 11.36 0.01 -7.55
C PHE A 156 11.31 -1.25 -6.68
N ASP A 157 10.29 -1.36 -5.83
CA ASP A 157 10.13 -2.48 -4.90
C ASP A 157 9.42 -3.66 -5.58
N LEU A 158 8.26 -3.40 -6.14
CA LEU A 158 7.34 -4.39 -6.71
C LEU A 158 6.89 -3.96 -8.11
N CYS A 159 6.55 -4.92 -8.98
CA CYS A 159 5.97 -4.63 -10.29
C CYS A 159 4.43 -4.68 -10.26
N ASP A 160 3.81 -4.12 -11.28
CA ASP A 160 2.35 -4.04 -11.47
C ASP A 160 1.72 -5.31 -12.09
N SER A 161 2.46 -6.41 -12.15
CA SER A 161 2.02 -7.66 -12.78
C SER A 161 1.92 -8.81 -11.78
N THR A 162 1.33 -9.92 -12.19
CA THR A 162 1.22 -11.16 -11.39
C THR A 162 2.57 -11.81 -11.04
N HIS A 163 3.70 -11.30 -11.56
CA HIS A 163 5.02 -11.67 -11.07
C HIS A 163 5.25 -11.22 -9.62
N CYS A 164 4.64 -10.09 -9.21
CA CYS A 164 4.53 -9.66 -7.82
C CYS A 164 3.09 -9.87 -7.34
N GLN A 165 2.21 -8.93 -7.58
CA GLN A 165 0.79 -8.97 -7.26
C GLN A 165 0.04 -8.15 -8.32
N ALA A 166 -1.09 -8.63 -8.80
CA ALA A 166 -1.93 -7.86 -9.70
C ALA A 166 -2.42 -6.58 -9.01
N LEU A 167 -2.44 -5.48 -9.73
CA LEU A 167 -2.86 -4.17 -9.22
C LEU A 167 -3.99 -3.58 -10.06
N ARG A 168 -5.02 -3.05 -9.40
CA ARG A 168 -5.99 -2.16 -10.00
C ARG A 168 -5.98 -0.83 -9.25
N LEU A 169 -5.33 0.15 -9.85
CA LEU A 169 -5.27 1.51 -9.35
C LEU A 169 -6.53 2.28 -9.75
N GLY A 170 -7.06 3.11 -8.87
CA GLY A 170 -8.29 3.87 -9.08
C GLY A 170 -9.17 3.91 -7.84
N PRO A 171 -10.49 4.15 -8.01
CA PRO A 171 -11.45 4.14 -6.90
C PRO A 171 -11.52 2.77 -6.23
N VAL A 172 -11.49 2.76 -4.90
CA VAL A 172 -11.55 1.55 -4.07
C VAL A 172 -12.98 1.32 -3.60
N ARG A 173 -13.48 0.10 -3.72
CA ARG A 173 -14.80 -0.29 -3.20
C ARG A 173 -14.86 -0.13 -1.67
N PRO A 174 -16.01 0.32 -1.08
CA PRO A 174 -16.14 0.52 0.37
C PRO A 174 -15.75 -0.71 1.20
N ALA A 175 -16.19 -1.91 0.82
CA ALA A 175 -15.86 -3.16 1.52
C ALA A 175 -14.34 -3.44 1.55
N ILE A 176 -13.63 -3.18 0.45
CA ILE A 176 -12.16 -3.31 0.40
C ILE A 176 -11.51 -2.26 1.30
N ALA A 177 -11.94 -1.00 1.21
CA ALA A 177 -11.40 0.07 2.06
C ALA A 177 -11.58 -0.24 3.54
N GLU A 178 -12.73 -0.83 3.90
CA GLU A 178 -13.03 -1.27 5.27
C GLU A 178 -12.13 -2.43 5.71
N ALA A 179 -12.00 -3.49 4.92
CA ALA A 179 -11.15 -4.63 5.23
C ALA A 179 -9.67 -4.21 5.41
N VAL A 180 -9.16 -3.33 4.53
CA VAL A 180 -7.80 -2.79 4.65
C VAL A 180 -7.64 -1.96 5.92
N ARG A 181 -8.62 -1.12 6.25
CA ARG A 181 -8.59 -0.29 7.49
C ARG A 181 -8.65 -1.16 8.74
N ASN A 182 -9.54 -2.16 8.79
CA ASN A 182 -9.69 -3.05 9.95
C ASN A 182 -8.41 -3.84 10.23
N THR A 183 -7.70 -4.25 9.19
CA THR A 183 -6.47 -5.03 9.26
C THR A 183 -5.19 -4.21 9.13
N ALA A 184 -5.28 -2.87 9.13
CA ALA A 184 -4.14 -1.98 8.87
C ALA A 184 -2.92 -2.36 9.71
N GLY A 185 -1.76 -2.54 9.07
CA GLY A 185 -0.50 -2.92 9.71
C GLY A 185 -0.38 -4.37 10.15
N ILE A 186 -1.46 -5.15 10.25
CA ILE A 186 -1.41 -6.56 10.67
C ILE A 186 -0.72 -7.38 9.57
N SER A 187 0.25 -8.19 9.98
CA SER A 187 0.99 -9.12 9.13
C SER A 187 1.00 -10.53 9.74
N LEU A 188 1.33 -11.51 8.92
CA LEU A 188 1.67 -12.86 9.37
C LEU A 188 3.15 -12.95 9.73
N TRP A 189 3.44 -13.58 10.86
CA TRP A 189 4.80 -13.75 11.40
C TRP A 189 5.15 -15.22 11.59
N ASN A 190 6.39 -15.55 11.26
CA ASN A 190 7.02 -16.81 11.60
C ASN A 190 8.20 -16.51 12.54
N GLY A 191 7.99 -16.70 13.85
CA GLY A 191 8.92 -16.20 14.86
C GLY A 191 9.08 -14.67 14.77
N SER A 192 10.31 -14.19 14.65
CA SER A 192 10.63 -12.76 14.57
C SER A 192 10.59 -12.15 13.16
N HIS A 193 10.31 -12.94 12.14
CA HIS A 193 10.30 -12.49 10.74
C HIS A 193 8.89 -12.53 10.16
N ARG A 194 8.57 -11.62 9.25
CA ARG A 194 7.34 -11.75 8.47
C ARG A 194 7.38 -13.04 7.66
N ALA A 195 6.26 -13.75 7.60
CA ALA A 195 6.14 -14.99 6.87
C ALA A 195 6.25 -14.76 5.34
N SER A 196 6.87 -15.69 4.62
CA SER A 196 6.75 -15.76 3.16
C SER A 196 5.32 -16.15 2.81
N ILE A 197 4.65 -15.35 2.01
CA ILE A 197 3.23 -15.51 1.67
C ILE A 197 3.08 -15.72 0.17
N TYR A 198 2.22 -16.65 -0.18
CA TYR A 198 1.73 -16.87 -1.54
C TYR A 198 0.22 -17.07 -1.48
N TYR A 199 -0.47 -16.74 -2.55
CA TYR A 199 -1.90 -17.05 -2.72
C TYR A 199 -2.20 -17.39 -4.17
N THR A 200 -3.25 -18.16 -4.36
CA THR A 200 -3.66 -18.69 -5.65
C THR A 200 -5.18 -18.61 -5.78
N GLN A 201 -5.68 -18.41 -6.99
CA GLN A 201 -7.10 -18.25 -7.20
C GLN A 201 -7.89 -19.50 -6.80
N HIS A 202 -7.39 -20.71 -7.17
CA HIS A 202 -8.05 -21.98 -6.85
C HIS A 202 -7.04 -23.13 -6.78
N CYS A 203 -6.84 -23.74 -5.63
CA CYS A 203 -5.84 -24.81 -5.47
C CYS A 203 -6.24 -26.17 -6.08
N GLY A 204 -7.50 -26.34 -6.48
CA GLY A 204 -7.99 -27.62 -7.04
C GLY A 204 -8.26 -28.71 -6.01
N GLY A 205 -8.48 -28.36 -4.73
CA GLY A 205 -8.76 -29.26 -3.62
C GLY A 205 -7.56 -29.71 -2.81
N ILE A 206 -6.35 -29.33 -3.24
CA ILE A 206 -5.11 -29.62 -2.52
C ILE A 206 -4.07 -28.52 -2.79
N SER A 207 -3.54 -27.92 -1.72
CA SER A 207 -2.47 -26.92 -1.84
C SER A 207 -1.16 -27.59 -2.28
N GLU A 208 -0.28 -26.81 -2.91
CA GLU A 208 1.07 -27.26 -3.28
C GLU A 208 2.09 -26.83 -2.22
N ALA A 209 3.08 -27.67 -1.99
CA ALA A 209 4.22 -27.31 -1.17
C ALA A 209 5.11 -26.27 -1.88
N VAL A 210 5.57 -25.25 -1.16
CA VAL A 210 6.38 -24.17 -1.75
C VAL A 210 7.65 -24.71 -2.42
N SER A 211 8.32 -25.67 -1.83
CA SER A 211 9.54 -26.29 -2.38
C SER A 211 9.31 -27.15 -3.63
N ALA A 212 8.07 -27.55 -3.90
CA ALA A 212 7.73 -28.25 -5.12
C ALA A 212 7.48 -27.28 -6.29
N ALA A 213 6.95 -26.10 -6.01
CA ALA A 213 6.77 -25.03 -6.99
C ALA A 213 8.07 -24.24 -7.23
N TRP A 214 8.79 -23.91 -6.17
CA TRP A 214 10.05 -23.18 -6.18
C TRP A 214 11.09 -23.92 -5.31
N PRO A 215 12.03 -24.67 -5.92
CA PRO A 215 12.96 -25.54 -5.20
C PRO A 215 13.86 -24.86 -4.17
N ASP A 216 14.16 -23.57 -4.40
CA ASP A 216 15.01 -22.76 -3.50
C ASP A 216 14.24 -22.15 -2.32
N GLU A 217 12.89 -22.27 -2.32
CA GLU A 217 12.03 -21.73 -1.28
C GLU A 217 11.68 -22.80 -0.24
N HIS A 218 11.92 -22.48 1.03
CA HIS A 218 11.69 -23.40 2.15
C HIS A 218 10.93 -22.71 3.27
N ALA A 219 9.67 -23.12 3.47
CA ALA A 219 8.83 -22.67 4.59
C ALA A 219 7.94 -23.85 5.05
N SER A 220 8.15 -24.34 6.25
CA SER A 220 7.44 -25.52 6.79
C SER A 220 5.92 -25.34 6.84
N TYR A 221 5.45 -24.12 7.04
CA TYR A 221 4.02 -23.76 7.04
C TYR A 221 3.40 -23.65 5.63
N LEU A 222 4.20 -23.74 4.57
CA LEU A 222 3.76 -23.79 3.17
C LEU A 222 3.89 -25.23 2.64
N SER A 223 3.38 -26.19 3.39
CA SER A 223 3.31 -27.60 3.00
C SER A 223 2.03 -27.90 2.22
N SER A 224 2.03 -29.00 1.46
CA SER A 224 0.82 -29.48 0.79
C SER A 224 -0.19 -30.02 1.81
N HIS A 225 -1.44 -29.59 1.69
CA HIS A 225 -2.56 -30.06 2.50
C HIS A 225 -3.87 -30.06 1.70
N ALA A 226 -4.82 -30.89 2.12
CA ALA A 226 -6.15 -30.95 1.52
C ALA A 226 -6.93 -29.66 1.81
N ASP A 227 -7.61 -29.12 0.81
CA ASP A 227 -8.50 -27.98 0.90
C ASP A 227 -9.92 -28.37 0.47
N PRO A 228 -10.74 -28.83 1.41
CA PRO A 228 -12.12 -29.21 1.11
C PRO A 228 -13.02 -28.01 0.83
N TYR A 229 -12.61 -26.81 1.26
CA TYR A 229 -13.41 -25.59 1.13
C TYR A 229 -13.51 -25.13 -0.32
N CYS A 230 -12.41 -25.10 -1.05
CA CYS A 230 -12.43 -24.66 -2.44
C CYS A 230 -13.26 -25.60 -3.33
N LEU A 231 -13.29 -26.90 -3.06
CA LEU A 231 -14.09 -27.87 -3.80
C LEU A 231 -15.60 -27.71 -3.55
N ARG A 232 -16.01 -27.26 -2.36
CA ARG A 232 -17.42 -26.97 -2.08
C ARG A 232 -17.92 -25.75 -2.86
N ARG A 233 -17.02 -24.81 -3.19
CA ARG A 233 -17.37 -23.67 -4.01
C ARG A 233 -17.43 -24.01 -5.49
N SER A 234 -16.43 -24.72 -6.02
CA SER A 234 -16.34 -25.10 -7.43
C SER A 234 -15.26 -26.16 -7.60
N SER A 235 -15.43 -27.06 -8.58
CA SER A 235 -14.36 -27.98 -9.00
C SER A 235 -13.25 -27.24 -9.76
N ALA A 236 -13.54 -26.05 -10.27
CA ALA A 236 -12.68 -25.27 -11.16
C ALA A 236 -12.09 -26.11 -12.30
N GLU A 237 -12.91 -26.98 -12.87
CA GLU A 237 -12.53 -27.81 -14.01
C GLU A 237 -12.25 -26.96 -15.24
N TRP A 238 -11.27 -27.36 -16.02
CA TRP A 238 -10.93 -26.73 -17.27
C TRP A 238 -10.41 -27.73 -18.29
N GLN A 239 -10.59 -27.41 -19.56
CA GLN A 239 -10.09 -28.19 -20.68
C GLN A 239 -9.48 -27.25 -21.70
N THR A 240 -8.42 -27.69 -22.35
CA THR A 240 -7.83 -26.97 -23.46
C THR A 240 -7.15 -27.92 -24.44
N ASN A 241 -7.10 -27.49 -25.69
CA ASN A 241 -6.48 -28.23 -26.79
C ASN A 241 -5.32 -27.40 -27.36
N VAL A 242 -4.19 -28.05 -27.61
CA VAL A 242 -3.00 -27.45 -28.19
C VAL A 242 -2.56 -28.31 -29.37
N PRO A 243 -2.65 -27.82 -30.61
CA PRO A 243 -2.14 -28.52 -31.80
C PRO A 243 -0.65 -28.84 -31.64
N LEU A 244 -0.22 -30.03 -32.09
CA LEU A 244 1.21 -30.39 -32.10
C LEU A 244 2.04 -29.46 -32.96
N SER A 245 1.46 -28.83 -34.01
CA SER A 245 2.11 -27.78 -34.79
C SER A 245 2.52 -26.57 -33.93
N ASP A 246 1.61 -26.14 -33.00
CA ASP A 246 1.92 -25.06 -32.08
C ASP A 246 2.98 -25.48 -31.04
N LEU A 247 2.88 -26.71 -30.50
CA LEU A 247 3.91 -27.23 -29.61
C LEU A 247 5.29 -27.28 -30.28
N ASN A 248 5.37 -27.74 -31.57
CA ASN A 248 6.62 -27.79 -32.31
C ASN A 248 7.20 -26.39 -32.56
N ARG A 249 6.35 -25.40 -32.86
CA ARG A 249 6.75 -23.99 -32.96
C ARG A 249 7.29 -23.46 -31.63
N ILE A 250 6.56 -23.65 -30.56
CA ILE A 250 6.97 -23.25 -29.18
C ILE A 250 8.31 -23.95 -28.83
N ALA A 251 8.44 -25.23 -29.09
CA ALA A 251 9.67 -25.98 -28.83
C ALA A 251 10.88 -25.40 -29.56
N SER A 252 10.69 -25.00 -30.83
CA SER A 252 11.72 -24.31 -31.59
C SER A 252 12.10 -22.96 -30.99
N GLU A 253 11.12 -22.14 -30.65
CA GLU A 253 11.32 -20.82 -30.04
C GLU A 253 12.02 -20.91 -28.64
N GLN A 254 11.73 -21.97 -27.90
CA GLN A 254 12.33 -22.24 -26.59
C GLN A 254 13.64 -23.07 -26.66
N HIS A 255 14.09 -23.45 -27.86
CA HIS A 255 15.24 -24.33 -28.11
C HIS A 255 15.13 -25.71 -27.42
N TRP A 256 13.92 -26.23 -27.27
CA TRP A 256 13.70 -27.57 -26.72
C TRP A 256 13.96 -28.62 -27.80
N ASN A 257 14.80 -29.58 -27.47
CA ASN A 257 15.06 -30.70 -28.37
C ASN A 257 14.01 -31.80 -28.14
N LEU A 258 12.76 -31.58 -28.60
CA LEU A 258 11.70 -32.57 -28.53
C LEU A 258 11.81 -33.64 -29.62
N PRO A 259 11.32 -34.89 -29.34
CA PRO A 259 11.25 -35.94 -30.32
C PRO A 259 10.19 -35.63 -31.38
N THR A 260 10.45 -35.98 -32.66
CA THR A 260 9.52 -35.81 -33.77
C THR A 260 9.46 -37.09 -34.64
N PRO A 261 8.26 -37.50 -35.08
CA PRO A 261 6.95 -36.98 -34.71
C PRO A 261 6.60 -37.34 -33.26
N ILE A 262 5.92 -36.43 -32.54
CA ILE A 262 5.43 -36.74 -31.19
C ILE A 262 4.28 -37.73 -31.31
N THR A 263 4.43 -38.90 -30.66
CA THR A 263 3.41 -39.95 -30.67
C THR A 263 2.72 -40.09 -29.33
N SER A 264 3.41 -39.73 -28.24
CA SER A 264 2.81 -39.74 -26.88
C SER A 264 3.39 -38.68 -25.98
N ILE A 265 2.59 -38.29 -25.00
CA ILE A 265 2.97 -37.49 -23.86
C ILE A 265 2.38 -38.14 -22.59
N ARG A 266 3.19 -38.25 -21.56
CA ARG A 266 2.72 -38.71 -20.26
C ARG A 266 3.35 -37.90 -19.14
N ILE A 267 2.68 -37.86 -18.00
CA ILE A 267 3.24 -37.25 -16.79
C ILE A 267 4.15 -38.30 -16.14
N ALA A 268 5.46 -38.05 -16.20
CA ALA A 268 6.48 -38.94 -15.65
C ALA A 268 6.60 -38.80 -14.13
N GLN A 269 6.43 -37.58 -13.63
CA GLN A 269 6.48 -37.28 -12.18
C GLN A 269 5.39 -36.30 -11.80
N ARG A 270 4.85 -36.52 -10.60
CA ARG A 270 3.92 -35.61 -9.93
C ARG A 270 4.50 -35.16 -8.60
N THR A 271 4.08 -34.00 -8.14
CA THR A 271 4.31 -33.54 -6.77
C THR A 271 3.41 -34.27 -5.79
N THR A 272 3.58 -34.05 -4.49
CA THR A 272 2.71 -34.61 -3.44
C THR A 272 1.27 -34.14 -3.57
N SER A 273 1.03 -32.95 -4.12
CA SER A 273 -0.31 -32.42 -4.41
C SER A 273 -0.95 -33.04 -5.66
N GLY A 274 -0.22 -33.89 -6.40
CA GLY A 274 -0.69 -34.49 -7.64
C GLY A 274 -0.45 -33.62 -8.89
N ARG A 275 0.16 -32.44 -8.77
CA ARG A 275 0.50 -31.59 -9.91
C ARG A 275 1.59 -32.21 -10.77
N ALA A 276 1.49 -32.04 -12.10
CA ALA A 276 2.52 -32.47 -13.02
C ALA A 276 3.82 -31.74 -12.74
N LYS A 277 4.91 -32.49 -12.56
CA LYS A 277 6.26 -31.95 -12.37
C LYS A 277 7.14 -32.17 -13.58
N LEU A 278 7.15 -33.39 -14.11
CA LEU A 278 7.94 -33.77 -15.26
C LEU A 278 7.06 -34.51 -16.28
N LEU A 279 7.18 -34.10 -17.50
CA LEU A 279 6.55 -34.74 -18.66
C LEU A 279 7.57 -35.60 -19.41
N GLU A 280 7.13 -36.72 -19.92
CA GLU A 280 7.87 -37.53 -20.88
C GLU A 280 7.16 -37.46 -22.21
N ILE A 281 7.91 -37.08 -23.24
CA ILE A 281 7.44 -36.88 -24.62
C ILE A 281 8.19 -37.88 -25.50
N SER A 282 7.45 -38.67 -26.27
CA SER A 282 8.05 -39.77 -27.06
C SER A 282 7.69 -39.69 -28.52
N SER A 283 8.63 -40.14 -29.34
CA SER A 283 8.47 -40.54 -30.74
C SER A 283 8.73 -42.05 -30.88
N PRO A 284 8.56 -42.65 -32.06
CA PRO A 284 8.92 -44.06 -32.25
C PRO A 284 10.38 -44.38 -31.97
N THR A 285 11.27 -43.42 -32.03
CA THR A 285 12.73 -43.62 -31.94
C THR A 285 13.40 -42.96 -30.73
N ARG A 286 12.72 -42.03 -30.05
CA ARG A 286 13.35 -41.24 -28.97
C ARG A 286 12.33 -40.77 -27.94
N THR A 287 12.80 -40.62 -26.72
CA THR A 287 12.06 -40.02 -25.64
C THR A 287 12.86 -38.84 -25.05
N ALA A 288 12.18 -37.78 -24.68
CA ALA A 288 12.74 -36.62 -23.97
C ALA A 288 11.87 -36.27 -22.78
N THR A 289 12.47 -35.61 -21.80
CA THR A 289 11.75 -35.08 -20.63
C THR A 289 11.65 -33.56 -20.71
N LEU A 290 10.54 -33.01 -20.21
CA LEU A 290 10.30 -31.58 -20.16
C LEU A 290 9.60 -31.23 -18.83
N SER A 291 10.02 -30.11 -18.22
CA SER A 291 9.32 -29.58 -17.04
C SER A 291 7.89 -29.20 -17.41
N ALA A 292 6.92 -29.65 -16.59
CA ALA A 292 5.52 -29.32 -16.80
C ALA A 292 5.26 -27.80 -16.69
N SER A 293 5.90 -27.11 -15.74
CA SER A 293 5.79 -25.66 -15.61
C SER A 293 6.41 -24.93 -16.81
N SER A 294 7.53 -25.39 -17.35
CA SER A 294 8.11 -24.80 -18.57
C SER A 294 7.15 -24.88 -19.75
N LEU A 295 6.49 -26.06 -19.94
CA LEU A 295 5.49 -26.22 -20.99
C LEU A 295 4.28 -25.30 -20.76
N HIS A 296 3.76 -25.27 -19.52
CA HIS A 296 2.64 -24.42 -19.11
C HIS A 296 2.91 -22.94 -19.45
N PHE A 297 4.02 -22.38 -18.96
CA PHE A 297 4.36 -20.98 -19.19
C PHE A 297 4.62 -20.65 -20.66
N ALA A 298 5.26 -21.55 -21.40
CA ALA A 298 5.51 -21.33 -22.82
C ALA A 298 4.21 -21.34 -23.64
N ILE A 299 3.32 -22.30 -23.41
CA ILE A 299 1.99 -22.34 -24.04
C ILE A 299 1.21 -21.07 -23.73
N ASN A 300 1.14 -20.68 -22.44
CA ASN A 300 0.37 -19.52 -22.04
C ASN A 300 0.92 -18.21 -22.60
N ARG A 301 2.24 -18.06 -22.67
CA ARG A 301 2.88 -16.89 -23.25
C ARG A 301 2.60 -16.76 -24.75
N THR A 302 2.56 -17.89 -25.46
CA THR A 302 2.43 -17.89 -26.93
C THR A 302 0.97 -17.94 -27.38
N LEU A 303 0.10 -18.70 -26.69
CA LEU A 303 -1.28 -18.96 -27.13
C LEU A 303 -2.35 -18.28 -26.27
N GLY A 304 -1.96 -17.59 -25.19
CA GLY A 304 -2.85 -16.86 -24.28
C GLY A 304 -2.82 -17.40 -22.85
N TRP A 305 -2.78 -16.49 -21.88
CA TRP A 305 -2.51 -16.77 -20.46
C TRP A 305 -3.48 -17.69 -19.73
N ASN A 306 -4.64 -18.01 -20.32
CA ASN A 306 -5.63 -18.87 -19.70
C ASN A 306 -5.76 -20.25 -20.35
N ARG A 307 -4.79 -20.66 -21.18
CA ARG A 307 -4.81 -21.96 -21.85
C ARG A 307 -4.62 -23.10 -20.86
N ILE A 308 -3.52 -23.10 -20.14
CA ILE A 308 -3.28 -24.03 -19.04
C ILE A 308 -3.44 -23.21 -17.75
N ARG A 309 -4.42 -23.58 -16.91
CA ARG A 309 -4.76 -22.79 -15.73
C ARG A 309 -4.01 -23.21 -14.48
N SER A 310 -3.58 -24.46 -14.39
CA SER A 310 -2.79 -25.03 -13.29
C SER A 310 -2.01 -26.24 -13.77
N ASP A 311 -1.04 -26.71 -12.98
CA ASP A 311 -0.32 -27.96 -13.28
C ASP A 311 -1.03 -29.22 -12.75
N LEU A 312 -2.23 -29.08 -12.21
CA LEU A 312 -3.08 -30.18 -11.77
C LEU A 312 -3.96 -30.67 -12.93
N TYR A 313 -3.34 -31.37 -13.88
CA TYR A 313 -4.00 -31.84 -15.12
C TYR A 313 -3.66 -33.28 -15.49
N ARG A 314 -4.41 -33.81 -16.45
CA ARG A 314 -4.10 -34.94 -17.31
C ARG A 314 -3.85 -34.43 -18.72
N VAL A 315 -2.99 -35.10 -19.47
CA VAL A 315 -2.70 -34.76 -20.86
C VAL A 315 -2.61 -36.04 -21.70
N THR A 316 -3.17 -35.99 -22.89
CA THR A 316 -3.11 -37.04 -23.91
C THR A 316 -2.83 -36.48 -25.29
N VAL A 317 -2.36 -37.33 -26.20
CA VAL A 317 -2.19 -36.99 -27.63
C VAL A 317 -3.22 -37.79 -28.43
N ALA A 318 -4.02 -37.09 -29.22
CA ALA A 318 -4.91 -37.67 -30.18
C ALA A 318 -5.08 -36.73 -31.38
N ASP A 319 -5.20 -37.26 -32.58
CA ASP A 319 -5.47 -36.53 -33.82
C ASP A 319 -4.57 -35.29 -34.03
N GLY A 320 -3.28 -35.44 -33.72
CA GLY A 320 -2.30 -34.36 -33.90
C GLY A 320 -2.45 -33.22 -32.88
N THR A 321 -3.14 -33.45 -31.75
CA THR A 321 -3.48 -32.44 -30.75
C THR A 321 -3.18 -32.96 -29.36
N LEU A 322 -2.68 -32.08 -28.47
CA LEU A 322 -2.62 -32.30 -27.03
C LEU A 322 -3.96 -31.91 -26.40
N HIS A 323 -4.57 -32.83 -25.68
CA HIS A 323 -5.79 -32.61 -24.91
C HIS A 323 -5.45 -32.53 -23.44
N PHE A 324 -5.67 -31.38 -22.83
CA PHE A 324 -5.51 -31.17 -21.40
C PHE A 324 -6.87 -31.13 -20.71
N THR A 325 -6.98 -31.82 -19.59
CA THR A 325 -8.12 -31.72 -18.66
C THR A 325 -7.57 -31.55 -17.26
N GLY A 326 -7.92 -30.48 -16.60
CA GLY A 326 -7.35 -30.13 -15.30
C GLY A 326 -8.34 -29.48 -14.34
N HIS A 327 -7.85 -29.18 -13.15
CA HIS A 327 -8.58 -28.52 -12.07
C HIS A 327 -7.75 -27.40 -11.49
N GLY A 328 -8.44 -26.39 -10.90
CA GLY A 328 -7.78 -25.28 -10.22
C GLY A 328 -7.25 -24.22 -11.15
N TYR A 329 -6.75 -23.13 -10.55
CA TYR A 329 -6.18 -21.99 -11.26
C TYR A 329 -5.04 -21.38 -10.44
N GLY A 330 -3.83 -21.34 -11.03
CA GLY A 330 -2.60 -20.83 -10.44
C GLY A 330 -1.71 -21.95 -9.87
N HIS A 331 -0.67 -21.56 -9.15
CA HIS A 331 0.38 -22.45 -8.66
C HIS A 331 -0.04 -23.34 -7.48
N GLY A 332 -1.13 -23.01 -6.79
CA GLY A 332 -1.67 -23.80 -5.66
C GLY A 332 -0.98 -23.61 -4.32
N VAL A 333 0.07 -22.79 -4.20
CA VAL A 333 0.81 -22.59 -2.94
C VAL A 333 0.15 -21.54 -2.07
N GLY A 334 0.06 -21.78 -0.76
CA GLY A 334 -0.43 -20.85 0.25
C GLY A 334 -1.95 -20.70 0.24
N LEU A 335 -2.45 -19.48 0.42
CA LEU A 335 -3.87 -19.19 0.54
C LEU A 335 -4.61 -19.44 -0.79
N CYS A 336 -5.62 -20.29 -0.77
CA CYS A 336 -6.56 -20.48 -1.88
C CYS A 336 -7.70 -19.47 -1.75
N GLN A 337 -7.80 -18.50 -2.68
CA GLN A 337 -8.84 -17.46 -2.61
C GLN A 337 -10.26 -18.07 -2.64
N ALA A 338 -10.51 -19.08 -3.49
CA ALA A 338 -11.80 -19.77 -3.54
C ALA A 338 -12.12 -20.50 -2.23
N GLY A 339 -11.12 -21.10 -1.59
CA GLY A 339 -11.29 -21.76 -0.29
C GLY A 339 -11.48 -20.78 0.84
N ALA A 340 -10.70 -19.67 0.87
CA ALA A 340 -10.85 -18.60 1.84
C ALA A 340 -12.25 -17.97 1.78
N LEU A 341 -12.75 -17.71 0.57
CA LEU A 341 -14.09 -17.22 0.34
C LEU A 341 -15.15 -18.20 0.87
N GLN A 342 -14.99 -19.50 0.61
CA GLN A 342 -15.93 -20.51 1.12
C GLN A 342 -15.90 -20.60 2.65
N MET A 343 -14.71 -20.55 3.26
CA MET A 343 -14.57 -20.49 4.72
C MET A 343 -15.29 -19.27 5.30
N ALA A 344 -15.14 -18.11 4.68
CA ALA A 344 -15.82 -16.88 5.12
C ALA A 344 -17.35 -17.00 5.00
N LEU A 345 -17.88 -17.65 3.96
CA LEU A 345 -19.31 -17.97 3.81
C LEU A 345 -19.79 -18.96 4.88
N GLU A 346 -18.91 -19.80 5.40
CA GLU A 346 -19.15 -20.72 6.51
C GLU A 346 -18.87 -20.08 7.88
N HIS A 347 -18.76 -18.74 7.92
CA HIS A 347 -18.58 -17.93 9.13
C HIS A 347 -17.23 -18.07 9.82
N HIS A 348 -16.20 -18.56 9.14
CA HIS A 348 -14.84 -18.49 9.67
C HIS A 348 -14.31 -17.07 9.64
N THR A 349 -13.56 -16.70 10.67
CA THR A 349 -12.87 -15.41 10.79
C THR A 349 -11.64 -15.35 9.89
N ALA A 350 -11.14 -14.14 9.61
CA ALA A 350 -9.88 -13.95 8.89
C ALA A 350 -8.70 -14.67 9.55
N ALA A 351 -8.68 -14.71 10.89
CA ALA A 351 -7.64 -15.40 11.65
C ALA A 351 -7.70 -16.93 11.45
N GLU A 352 -8.88 -17.53 11.46
CA GLU A 352 -9.05 -18.97 11.22
C GLU A 352 -8.71 -19.33 9.77
N ILE A 353 -9.10 -18.51 8.80
CA ILE A 353 -8.73 -18.67 7.39
C ILE A 353 -7.21 -18.68 7.24
N LEU A 354 -6.52 -17.69 7.80
CA LEU A 354 -5.08 -17.59 7.70
C LEU A 354 -4.35 -18.71 8.47
N ALA A 355 -4.87 -19.13 9.63
CA ALA A 355 -4.32 -20.26 10.37
C ALA A 355 -4.44 -21.59 9.62
N PHE A 356 -5.51 -21.76 8.81
CA PHE A 356 -5.68 -22.94 7.97
C PHE A 356 -4.64 -23.01 6.83
N TYR A 357 -4.40 -21.88 6.13
CA TYR A 357 -3.46 -21.86 5.00
C TYR A 357 -2.00 -21.65 5.40
N PHE A 358 -1.74 -21.11 6.58
CA PHE A 358 -0.39 -20.81 7.09
C PHE A 358 -0.24 -21.31 8.54
N PRO A 359 -0.33 -22.62 8.77
CA PRO A 359 -0.24 -23.20 10.11
C PRO A 359 1.11 -22.85 10.75
N ASN A 360 1.16 -22.72 12.08
CA ASN A 360 2.34 -22.35 12.87
C ASN A 360 2.89 -20.94 12.59
N THR A 361 2.13 -20.08 11.93
CA THR A 361 2.36 -18.63 11.90
C THR A 361 1.41 -17.94 12.88
N HIS A 362 1.67 -16.68 13.20
CA HIS A 362 0.77 -15.89 14.02
C HIS A 362 0.50 -14.51 13.42
N LEU A 363 -0.67 -13.96 13.70
CA LEU A 363 -1.04 -12.60 13.33
C LEU A 363 -0.48 -11.61 14.34
N GLY A 364 -0.01 -10.49 13.85
CA GLY A 364 0.43 -9.41 14.73
C GLY A 364 0.80 -8.13 14.02
N LEU A 365 0.72 -7.05 14.78
CA LEU A 365 1.26 -5.74 14.43
C LEU A 365 2.79 -5.70 14.61
N THR A 366 3.30 -6.61 15.45
CA THR A 366 4.72 -6.79 15.75
C THR A 366 5.09 -8.27 15.71
N PRO A 367 6.39 -8.61 15.68
CA PRO A 367 6.84 -10.01 15.76
C PRO A 367 6.39 -10.74 17.03
N SER A 368 6.14 -10.02 18.11
CA SER A 368 5.62 -10.60 19.37
C SER A 368 4.09 -10.73 19.39
N GLY A 369 3.42 -10.44 18.28
CA GLY A 369 1.95 -10.46 18.16
C GLY A 369 1.33 -9.08 18.40
N GLY A 370 0.15 -9.07 19.03
CA GLY A 370 -0.66 -7.87 19.28
C GLY A 370 -1.59 -7.57 18.11
N LEU A 371 -2.87 -7.46 18.43
CA LEU A 371 -3.91 -7.01 17.50
C LEU A 371 -4.48 -5.68 17.99
N TRP A 372 -5.21 -5.00 17.12
CA TRP A 372 -5.86 -3.77 17.54
C TRP A 372 -6.92 -4.04 18.61
N HIS A 373 -6.81 -3.31 19.70
CA HIS A 373 -7.85 -3.12 20.70
C HIS A 373 -8.50 -1.75 20.46
N GLU A 374 -9.80 -1.71 20.40
CA GLU A 374 -10.57 -0.49 20.16
C GLU A 374 -11.36 -0.10 21.41
N GLU A 375 -11.24 1.16 21.79
CA GLU A 375 -11.99 1.77 22.89
C GLU A 375 -12.64 3.06 22.38
N ASN A 376 -13.95 3.22 22.64
CA ASN A 376 -14.68 4.43 22.27
C ASN A 376 -14.67 5.44 23.42
N VAL A 377 -14.14 6.62 23.14
CA VAL A 377 -14.09 7.77 24.07
C VAL A 377 -14.90 8.91 23.46
N GLY A 378 -16.20 8.94 23.73
CA GLY A 378 -17.14 9.83 23.04
C GLY A 378 -17.19 9.54 21.53
N PRO A 379 -16.96 10.53 20.65
CA PRO A 379 -16.96 10.33 19.20
C PRO A 379 -15.62 9.79 18.66
N VAL A 380 -14.66 9.53 19.53
CA VAL A 380 -13.31 9.08 19.14
C VAL A 380 -13.16 7.60 19.40
N THR A 381 -12.77 6.83 18.38
CA THR A 381 -12.29 5.46 18.52
C THR A 381 -10.76 5.47 18.73
N LEU A 382 -10.32 5.06 19.91
CA LEU A 382 -8.90 4.87 20.23
C LEU A 382 -8.48 3.43 19.87
N ARG A 383 -7.52 3.26 18.98
CA ARG A 383 -6.94 1.97 18.58
C ARG A 383 -5.55 1.82 19.17
N THR A 384 -5.34 0.78 19.98
CA THR A 384 -4.08 0.44 20.64
C THR A 384 -3.83 -1.06 20.55
N ILE A 385 -2.62 -1.54 20.87
CA ILE A 385 -2.37 -2.99 20.96
C ILE A 385 -2.57 -3.55 22.38
N THR A 386 -2.62 -2.67 23.37
CA THR A 386 -2.88 -3.01 24.76
C THR A 386 -3.77 -1.94 25.35
N SER A 387 -4.57 -2.30 26.33
CA SER A 387 -5.33 -1.29 27.07
C SER A 387 -4.39 -0.23 27.65
N THR A 388 -4.74 1.03 27.43
CA THR A 388 -4.00 2.21 27.89
C THR A 388 -4.95 3.09 28.72
N PRO A 389 -5.36 2.64 29.91
CA PRO A 389 -6.42 3.28 30.67
C PRO A 389 -6.10 4.73 31.03
N GLU A 390 -4.82 5.12 31.04
CA GLU A 390 -4.40 6.51 31.23
C GLU A 390 -4.72 7.44 30.06
N LEU A 391 -4.86 6.93 28.84
CA LEU A 391 -5.11 7.77 27.66
C LEU A 391 -6.57 8.20 27.52
N ALA A 392 -7.53 7.35 27.83
CA ALA A 392 -8.94 7.67 27.68
C ALA A 392 -9.36 8.95 28.44
N PRO A 393 -9.02 9.13 29.73
CA PRO A 393 -9.35 10.38 30.45
C PRO A 393 -8.58 11.60 29.91
N ILE A 394 -7.34 11.43 29.44
CA ILE A 394 -6.58 12.53 28.81
C ILE A 394 -7.25 12.94 27.50
N LEU A 395 -7.61 11.98 26.67
CA LEU A 395 -8.31 12.20 25.40
C LEU A 395 -9.66 12.87 25.62
N GLN A 396 -10.43 12.43 26.63
CA GLN A 396 -11.71 13.04 26.96
C GLN A 396 -11.56 14.51 27.35
N ARG A 397 -10.57 14.86 28.20
CA ARG A 397 -10.30 16.25 28.55
C ARG A 397 -9.85 17.08 27.36
N ALA A 398 -8.94 16.56 26.54
CA ALA A 398 -8.47 17.23 25.34
C ALA A 398 -9.63 17.50 24.36
N TRP A 399 -10.53 16.51 24.18
CA TRP A 399 -11.72 16.65 23.34
C TRP A 399 -12.67 17.74 23.84
N GLN A 400 -13.01 17.73 25.15
CA GLN A 400 -13.86 18.75 25.76
C GLN A 400 -13.26 20.15 25.62
N ARG A 401 -11.94 20.26 25.81
CA ARG A 401 -11.23 21.52 25.65
C ARG A 401 -11.24 21.98 24.16
N ALA A 402 -11.03 21.08 23.22
CA ALA A 402 -11.10 21.39 21.79
C ALA A 402 -12.49 21.95 21.40
N LEU A 403 -13.58 21.31 21.84
CA LEU A 403 -14.94 21.80 21.61
C LEU A 403 -15.25 23.14 22.30
N THR A 404 -14.61 23.40 23.45
CA THR A 404 -14.74 24.71 24.13
C THR A 404 -14.04 25.82 23.35
N LEU A 405 -12.84 25.53 22.83
CA LEU A 405 -12.05 26.48 22.05
C LEU A 405 -12.62 26.69 20.63
N LEU A 406 -13.08 25.61 20.00
CA LEU A 406 -13.62 25.65 18.65
C LEU A 406 -14.95 24.86 18.57
N PRO A 407 -16.07 25.48 18.96
CA PRO A 407 -17.37 24.84 18.92
C PRO A 407 -17.73 24.34 17.51
N SER A 408 -18.23 23.11 17.40
CA SER A 408 -18.71 22.53 16.13
C SER A 408 -20.11 21.95 16.36
N SER A 409 -21.02 22.16 15.39
CA SER A 409 -22.35 21.55 15.38
C SER A 409 -22.31 20.09 14.92
N GLU A 410 -21.27 19.72 14.17
CA GLU A 410 -21.02 18.36 13.72
C GLU A 410 -19.79 17.80 14.43
N THR A 411 -19.96 16.68 15.12
CA THR A 411 -18.85 15.96 15.73
C THR A 411 -18.44 14.83 14.79
N PRO A 412 -17.33 14.97 14.05
CA PRO A 412 -16.87 13.90 13.18
C PRO A 412 -16.49 12.68 14.02
N HIS A 413 -16.79 11.48 13.54
CA HIS A 413 -16.25 10.27 14.12
C HIS A 413 -14.75 10.19 13.80
N LEU A 414 -13.92 10.19 14.82
CA LEU A 414 -12.46 10.22 14.70
C LEU A 414 -11.85 8.88 15.11
N THR A 415 -10.78 8.50 14.44
CA THR A 415 -9.96 7.36 14.84
C THR A 415 -8.57 7.83 15.25
N ILE A 416 -8.18 7.56 16.50
CA ILE A 416 -6.82 7.79 16.99
C ILE A 416 -6.10 6.45 17.07
N ILE A 417 -4.99 6.31 16.37
CA ILE A 417 -4.16 5.11 16.35
C ILE A 417 -2.88 5.38 17.12
N LEU A 418 -2.68 4.70 18.25
CA LEU A 418 -1.42 4.68 18.96
C LEU A 418 -0.55 3.55 18.40
N ALA A 419 0.43 3.89 17.58
CA ALA A 419 1.30 2.90 16.97
C ALA A 419 2.17 2.21 18.04
N PRO A 420 2.33 0.88 18.01
CA PRO A 420 3.19 0.16 18.94
C PRO A 420 4.68 0.37 18.69
N THR A 421 5.07 0.73 17.48
CA THR A 421 6.45 0.99 17.08
C THR A 421 6.52 2.19 16.13
N THR A 422 7.66 2.89 16.13
CA THR A 422 7.91 3.98 15.16
C THR A 422 7.86 3.50 13.71
N GLU A 423 8.25 2.25 13.46
CA GLU A 423 8.14 1.67 12.12
C GLU A 423 6.67 1.57 11.67
N LEU A 424 5.80 1.05 12.54
CA LEU A 424 4.37 0.97 12.22
C LEU A 424 3.71 2.37 12.17
N PHE A 425 4.15 3.32 12.99
CA PHE A 425 3.74 4.72 12.87
C PHE A 425 4.02 5.25 11.46
N ARG A 426 5.24 5.05 10.94
CA ARG A 426 5.61 5.46 9.57
C ARG A 426 4.75 4.77 8.52
N GLN A 427 4.51 3.47 8.68
CA GLN A 427 3.69 2.67 7.77
C GLN A 427 2.24 3.18 7.72
N LEU A 428 1.62 3.44 8.85
CA LEU A 428 0.22 3.86 8.94
C LEU A 428 0.01 5.33 8.59
N SER A 429 0.93 6.21 9.01
CA SER A 429 0.83 7.65 8.80
C SER A 429 1.41 8.12 7.46
N SER A 430 2.30 7.32 6.85
CA SER A 430 3.16 7.72 5.72
C SER A 430 3.98 8.99 6.04
N GLY A 431 4.16 9.29 7.33
CA GLY A 431 4.96 10.42 7.82
C GLY A 431 6.37 9.99 8.20
N PRO A 432 7.31 10.94 8.29
CA PRO A 432 8.65 10.66 8.78
C PRO A 432 8.63 10.31 10.27
N GLY A 433 9.52 9.40 10.70
CA GLY A 433 9.56 8.88 12.07
C GLY A 433 9.96 9.87 13.17
N TYR A 434 10.32 11.10 12.82
CA TYR A 434 10.60 12.17 13.79
C TYR A 434 9.37 12.98 14.19
N LEU A 435 8.24 12.85 13.47
CA LEU A 435 6.98 13.46 13.88
C LEU A 435 6.36 12.66 15.04
N LEU A 436 5.70 13.34 15.96
CA LEU A 436 5.00 12.71 17.09
C LEU A 436 3.60 12.23 16.71
N SER A 437 2.99 12.89 15.74
CA SER A 437 1.64 12.68 15.25
C SER A 437 1.55 13.02 13.76
N VAL A 438 0.55 12.44 13.12
CA VAL A 438 0.13 12.81 11.74
C VAL A 438 -1.38 12.71 11.68
N THR A 439 -2.03 13.81 11.33
CA THR A 439 -3.48 13.86 11.10
C THR A 439 -3.78 13.84 9.61
N ARG A 440 -4.70 12.95 9.19
CA ARG A 440 -5.19 12.83 7.81
C ARG A 440 -6.70 12.58 7.81
N GLY A 441 -7.46 13.58 7.42
CA GLY A 441 -8.92 13.53 7.50
C GLY A 441 -9.35 13.22 8.94
N ASN A 442 -10.11 12.17 9.14
CA ASN A 442 -10.63 11.76 10.45
C ASN A 442 -9.71 10.77 11.19
N GLN A 443 -8.48 10.59 10.77
CA GLN A 443 -7.52 9.70 11.42
C GLN A 443 -6.31 10.47 11.95
N ILE A 444 -6.01 10.28 13.22
CA ILE A 444 -4.80 10.76 13.90
C ILE A 444 -3.94 9.54 14.21
N THR A 445 -2.71 9.49 13.68
CA THR A 445 -1.74 8.44 14.01
C THR A 445 -0.69 9.02 14.93
N LEU A 446 -0.47 8.37 16.07
CA LEU A 446 0.47 8.78 17.10
C LEU A 446 1.66 7.83 17.18
N GLN A 447 2.83 8.36 17.56
CA GLN A 447 4.01 7.57 17.94
C GLN A 447 3.71 6.66 19.13
N PRO A 448 4.55 5.63 19.39
CA PRO A 448 4.44 4.81 20.59
C PRO A 448 4.38 5.64 21.87
N LEU A 449 3.56 5.21 22.82
CA LEU A 449 3.35 5.93 24.10
C LEU A 449 4.66 6.28 24.84
N PRO A 450 5.70 5.43 24.88
CA PRO A 450 6.98 5.80 25.49
C PRO A 450 7.66 6.98 24.75
N VAL A 451 7.57 7.02 23.42
CA VAL A 451 8.13 8.12 22.61
C VAL A 451 7.40 9.42 22.91
N LEU A 452 6.06 9.37 22.98
CA LEU A 452 5.25 10.54 23.32
C LEU A 452 5.61 11.08 24.70
N LYS A 453 5.67 10.21 25.73
CA LYS A 453 6.01 10.58 27.10
C LYS A 453 7.40 11.21 27.25
N LEU A 454 8.36 10.80 26.43
CA LEU A 454 9.71 11.39 26.41
C LEU A 454 9.74 12.81 25.82
N ASN A 455 8.78 13.15 24.95
CA ASN A 455 8.72 14.44 24.28
C ASN A 455 7.83 15.47 24.98
N GLY A 456 7.15 15.11 26.05
CA GLY A 456 6.36 16.04 26.85
C GLY A 456 4.99 15.49 27.27
N PRO A 457 4.13 16.35 27.81
CA PRO A 457 2.77 15.96 28.19
C PRO A 457 1.92 15.67 26.95
N ILE A 458 1.13 14.59 27.02
CA ILE A 458 0.36 14.08 25.86
C ILE A 458 -0.90 14.94 25.60
N GLU A 459 -1.49 15.52 26.63
CA GLU A 459 -2.75 16.27 26.51
C GLU A 459 -2.67 17.46 25.54
N PRO A 460 -1.61 18.31 25.57
CA PRO A 460 -1.45 19.37 24.58
C PRO A 460 -1.29 18.86 23.14
N LEU A 461 -0.57 17.74 22.94
CA LEU A 461 -0.44 17.12 21.63
C LEU A 461 -1.80 16.64 21.10
N LEU A 462 -2.56 15.93 21.93
CA LEU A 462 -3.91 15.48 21.56
C LEU A 462 -4.84 16.66 21.27
N LEU A 463 -4.78 17.71 22.09
CA LEU A 463 -5.58 18.92 21.87
C LEU A 463 -5.26 19.56 20.51
N HIS A 464 -3.97 19.66 20.15
CA HIS A 464 -3.53 20.19 18.88
C HIS A 464 -4.09 19.39 17.68
N GLU A 465 -3.94 18.07 17.71
CA GLU A 465 -4.43 17.19 16.65
C GLU A 465 -5.96 17.20 16.53
N LEU A 466 -6.66 17.27 17.65
CA LEU A 466 -8.13 17.38 17.68
C LEU A 466 -8.61 18.72 17.12
N LEU A 467 -7.88 19.80 17.41
CA LEU A 467 -8.18 21.10 16.80
C LEU A 467 -7.98 21.09 15.29
N HIS A 468 -6.94 20.41 14.78
CA HIS A 468 -6.78 20.22 13.34
C HIS A 468 -8.01 19.58 12.72
N THR A 469 -8.54 18.50 13.29
CA THR A 469 -9.74 17.85 12.73
C THR A 469 -10.96 18.76 12.74
N LEU A 470 -11.15 19.58 13.79
CA LEU A 470 -12.25 20.54 13.86
C LEU A 470 -12.07 21.72 12.90
N ILE A 471 -10.83 22.19 12.71
CA ILE A 471 -10.49 23.24 11.74
C ILE A 471 -10.72 22.75 10.32
N GLU A 472 -10.21 21.56 9.99
CA GLU A 472 -10.37 20.98 8.65
C GLU A 472 -11.85 20.72 8.30
N SER A 473 -12.67 20.26 9.24
CA SER A 473 -14.11 20.06 9.04
C SER A 473 -14.88 21.34 8.73
N GLN A 474 -14.34 22.50 9.13
CA GLN A 474 -14.92 23.82 8.91
C GLN A 474 -14.24 24.60 7.76
N SER A 475 -13.17 24.03 7.17
CA SER A 475 -12.36 24.70 6.14
C SER A 475 -12.80 24.35 4.72
N THR A 476 -12.56 25.28 3.81
CA THR A 476 -12.61 25.06 2.36
C THR A 476 -11.22 25.28 1.76
N ASP A 477 -11.07 25.00 0.47
CA ASP A 477 -9.82 25.23 -0.30
C ASP A 477 -9.40 26.71 -0.33
N LYS A 478 -10.29 27.63 0.08
CA LYS A 478 -9.99 29.05 0.19
C LYS A 478 -9.19 29.42 1.44
N ALA A 479 -9.21 28.55 2.46
CA ALA A 479 -8.45 28.78 3.68
C ALA A 479 -6.96 28.41 3.46
N PRO A 480 -6.01 29.36 3.60
CA PRO A 480 -4.60 29.06 3.44
C PRO A 480 -4.09 28.15 4.57
N LEU A 481 -3.07 27.35 4.28
CA LEU A 481 -2.52 26.38 5.23
C LEU A 481 -1.96 27.05 6.48
N TRP A 482 -1.31 28.23 6.32
CA TRP A 482 -0.79 28.98 7.48
C TRP A 482 -1.87 29.43 8.46
N LEU A 483 -3.11 29.69 7.99
CA LEU A 483 -4.24 30.03 8.88
C LEU A 483 -4.68 28.79 9.65
N ARG A 484 -4.82 27.65 8.99
CA ARG A 484 -5.27 26.38 9.60
C ARG A 484 -4.27 25.90 10.66
N GLU A 485 -3.00 25.83 10.30
CA GLU A 485 -1.91 25.47 11.20
C GLU A 485 -1.72 26.49 12.33
N GLY A 486 -1.69 27.76 11.97
CA GLY A 486 -1.51 28.85 12.94
C GLY A 486 -2.66 28.92 13.95
N LEU A 487 -3.89 28.57 13.56
CA LEU A 487 -5.04 28.56 14.47
C LEU A 487 -4.92 27.41 15.48
N ALA A 488 -4.57 26.21 15.02
CA ALA A 488 -4.35 25.06 15.90
C ALA A 488 -3.25 25.35 16.93
N GLU A 489 -2.11 25.90 16.49
CA GLU A 489 -0.98 26.29 17.35
C GLU A 489 -1.32 27.43 18.32
N ALA A 490 -2.03 28.46 17.86
CA ALA A 490 -2.40 29.59 18.73
C ALA A 490 -3.40 29.18 19.82
N LEU A 491 -4.34 28.29 19.51
CA LEU A 491 -5.34 27.81 20.47
C LEU A 491 -4.77 26.80 21.47
N THR A 492 -3.71 26.09 21.15
CA THR A 492 -3.01 25.18 22.07
C THR A 492 -1.98 25.88 22.96
N GLU A 493 -1.65 27.15 22.69
CA GLU A 493 -0.60 27.90 23.40
C GLU A 493 0.77 27.19 23.37
N THR A 494 1.02 26.38 22.35
CA THR A 494 2.24 25.57 22.22
C THR A 494 3.50 26.42 22.17
N TYR A 495 3.41 27.62 21.60
CA TYR A 495 4.50 28.59 21.51
C TYR A 495 4.18 29.86 22.31
N SER A 496 4.87 30.07 23.40
CA SER A 496 4.57 31.10 24.43
C SER A 496 5.16 32.49 24.16
N ALA A 497 5.64 32.83 22.99
CA ALA A 497 6.29 34.11 22.77
C ALA A 497 5.59 34.95 21.67
N ASP A 498 5.22 36.17 22.02
CA ASP A 498 4.83 37.25 21.08
C ASP A 498 6.05 37.73 20.26
N ARG A 499 6.61 36.82 19.47
CA ARG A 499 7.64 37.15 18.49
C ARG A 499 6.98 37.38 17.15
N PRO A 500 7.36 38.45 16.44
CA PRO A 500 6.88 38.68 15.08
C PRO A 500 7.32 37.49 14.18
N PRO A 501 6.55 37.18 13.13
CA PRO A 501 6.95 36.19 12.17
C PRO A 501 8.27 36.56 11.50
N THR A 502 9.12 35.57 11.27
CA THR A 502 10.45 35.81 10.67
C THR A 502 10.46 35.56 9.16
N SER A 503 9.38 34.96 8.64
CA SER A 503 9.25 34.54 7.24
C SER A 503 8.05 35.22 6.59
N SER A 504 8.09 35.41 5.26
CA SER A 504 6.93 35.89 4.50
C SER A 504 5.84 34.84 4.45
N LEU A 505 4.56 35.25 4.29
CA LEU A 505 3.42 34.34 4.15
C LEU A 505 3.64 33.24 3.09
N ALA A 506 4.18 33.60 1.92
CA ALA A 506 4.49 32.65 0.86
C ALA A 506 5.56 31.62 1.26
N THR A 507 6.52 32.02 2.11
CA THR A 507 7.54 31.12 2.65
C THR A 507 6.94 30.19 3.68
N ILE A 508 6.12 30.72 4.59
CA ILE A 508 5.42 29.93 5.62
C ILE A 508 4.54 28.88 4.95
N GLU A 509 3.69 29.28 4.01
CA GLU A 509 2.78 28.37 3.28
C GLU A 509 3.55 27.20 2.63
N ARG A 510 4.64 27.50 1.95
CA ARG A 510 5.49 26.48 1.32
C ARG A 510 6.16 25.57 2.35
N SER A 511 6.71 26.13 3.45
CA SER A 511 7.43 25.36 4.45
C SER A 511 6.50 24.53 5.35
N LEU A 512 5.22 24.88 5.44
CA LEU A 512 4.18 24.04 6.04
C LEU A 512 3.80 22.90 5.10
N ALA A 513 3.67 23.17 3.79
CA ALA A 513 3.26 22.18 2.81
C ALA A 513 4.35 21.13 2.50
N ASP A 514 5.62 21.55 2.41
CA ASP A 514 6.76 20.67 2.06
C ASP A 514 8.06 21.15 2.78
N PRO A 515 8.17 20.88 4.08
CA PRO A 515 9.34 21.27 4.85
C PRO A 515 10.57 20.44 4.47
N ARG A 516 11.71 21.10 4.26
CA ARG A 516 13.01 20.46 3.95
C ARG A 516 13.69 19.88 5.17
N SER A 517 13.30 20.30 6.37
CA SER A 517 13.85 19.86 7.65
C SER A 517 12.85 20.05 8.79
N LEU A 518 13.07 19.33 9.89
CA LEU A 518 12.29 19.54 11.12
C LEU A 518 12.37 20.99 11.62
N ALA A 519 13.55 21.61 11.54
CA ALA A 519 13.75 22.99 11.97
C ALA A 519 12.94 23.98 11.12
N GLU A 520 12.87 23.76 9.80
CA GLU A 520 12.06 24.58 8.88
C GLU A 520 10.56 24.40 9.18
N SER A 521 10.10 23.16 9.38
CA SER A 521 8.72 22.87 9.78
C SER A 521 8.35 23.59 11.07
N GLN A 522 9.15 23.42 12.12
CA GLN A 522 8.91 24.07 13.41
C GLN A 522 8.92 25.60 13.33
N GLN A 523 9.78 26.19 12.49
CA GLN A 523 9.80 27.63 12.29
C GLN A 523 8.53 28.10 11.59
N ALA A 524 8.06 27.37 10.58
CA ALA A 524 6.85 27.71 9.85
C ALA A 524 5.60 27.66 10.76
N HIS A 525 5.49 26.66 11.64
CA HIS A 525 4.41 26.58 12.65
C HIS A 525 4.47 27.77 13.63
N ARG A 526 5.66 28.11 14.14
CA ARG A 526 5.83 29.28 15.01
C ARG A 526 5.41 30.59 14.33
N ASP A 527 5.83 30.78 13.08
CA ASP A 527 5.51 31.98 12.32
C ASP A 527 4.00 32.06 12.01
N ALA A 528 3.38 30.95 11.67
CA ALA A 528 1.93 30.86 11.45
C ALA A 528 1.15 31.18 12.75
N ALA A 529 1.56 30.60 13.89
CA ALA A 529 0.97 30.91 15.19
C ALA A 529 1.12 32.39 15.56
N ALA A 530 2.27 33.00 15.29
CA ALA A 530 2.52 34.41 15.57
C ALA A 530 1.59 35.33 14.74
N ILE A 531 1.38 35.01 13.48
CA ILE A 531 0.44 35.74 12.61
C ILE A 531 -1.00 35.63 13.14
N VAL A 532 -1.44 34.42 13.45
CA VAL A 532 -2.81 34.20 13.95
C VAL A 532 -3.04 34.92 15.28
N ARG A 533 -2.07 34.91 16.21
CA ARG A 533 -2.15 35.68 17.46
C ARG A 533 -2.22 37.17 17.21
N ALA A 534 -1.38 37.71 16.31
CA ALA A 534 -1.44 39.10 15.94
C ALA A 534 -2.81 39.50 15.35
N LEU A 535 -3.38 38.66 14.50
CA LEU A 535 -4.74 38.85 13.99
C LEU A 535 -5.78 38.77 15.13
N GLY A 536 -5.58 37.95 16.15
CA GLY A 536 -6.45 37.81 17.31
C GLY A 536 -6.57 39.08 18.18
N HIS A 537 -5.63 40.03 18.09
CA HIS A 537 -5.76 41.34 18.71
C HIS A 537 -6.77 42.24 18.02
N THR A 538 -7.06 41.97 16.74
CA THR A 538 -7.96 42.81 15.91
C THR A 538 -9.26 42.13 15.55
N TYR A 539 -9.21 40.81 15.37
CA TYR A 539 -10.34 40.01 14.88
C TYR A 539 -10.71 38.94 15.88
N SER A 540 -12.01 38.74 16.08
CA SER A 540 -12.50 37.66 16.95
C SER A 540 -12.25 36.27 16.33
N LEU A 541 -12.27 35.23 17.18
CA LEU A 541 -12.18 33.84 16.73
C LEU A 541 -13.30 33.48 15.74
N GLU A 542 -14.50 34.06 15.91
CA GLU A 542 -15.64 33.82 14.98
C GLU A 542 -15.34 34.37 13.57
N VAL A 543 -14.68 35.52 13.47
CA VAL A 543 -14.24 36.06 12.18
C VAL A 543 -13.18 35.15 11.53
N MET A 544 -12.24 34.62 12.31
CA MET A 544 -11.24 33.67 11.80
C MET A 544 -11.90 32.36 11.35
N ARG A 545 -12.91 31.87 12.06
CA ARG A 545 -13.73 30.71 11.62
C ARG A 545 -14.47 30.98 10.31
N GLN A 546 -14.95 32.21 10.11
CA GLN A 546 -15.53 32.61 8.82
C GLN A 546 -14.48 32.55 7.70
N TRP A 547 -13.23 32.97 7.97
CA TRP A 547 -12.16 32.88 6.98
C TRP A 547 -11.79 31.43 6.59
N LEU A 548 -12.01 30.45 7.47
CA LEU A 548 -11.84 29.05 7.10
C LEU A 548 -12.82 28.62 5.99
N ARG A 549 -14.03 29.18 5.97
CA ARG A 549 -15.07 28.89 4.97
C ARG A 549 -14.95 29.75 3.71
N ASP A 550 -14.76 31.05 3.90
CA ASP A 550 -14.93 32.06 2.84
C ASP A 550 -13.59 32.54 2.27
N GLY A 551 -12.47 32.24 2.95
CA GLY A 551 -11.15 32.79 2.68
C GLY A 551 -10.94 34.15 3.33
N ILE A 552 -9.68 34.62 3.35
CA ILE A 552 -9.27 35.90 3.92
C ILE A 552 -9.36 36.99 2.85
N SER A 553 -9.94 38.14 3.19
CA SER A 553 -10.05 39.25 2.24
C SER A 553 -8.65 39.83 1.87
N ALA A 554 -8.53 40.31 0.64
CA ALA A 554 -7.29 40.94 0.16
C ALA A 554 -6.88 42.18 1.00
N GLN A 555 -7.85 42.81 1.68
CA GLN A 555 -7.55 43.94 2.56
C GLN A 555 -6.80 43.49 3.81
N VAL A 556 -7.25 42.38 4.46
CA VAL A 556 -6.56 41.80 5.63
C VAL A 556 -5.19 41.26 5.24
N LEU A 557 -5.08 40.55 4.10
CA LEU A 557 -3.79 40.02 3.64
C LEU A 557 -2.74 41.15 3.42
N ARG A 558 -3.16 42.33 2.97
CA ARG A 558 -2.24 43.47 2.82
C ARG A 558 -1.72 44.03 4.13
N THR A 559 -2.37 43.81 5.26
CA THR A 559 -1.91 44.24 6.58
C THR A 559 -0.84 43.32 7.19
N LEU A 560 -0.63 42.16 6.58
CA LEU A 560 0.32 41.13 7.05
C LEU A 560 1.68 41.20 6.31
N HIS A 561 1.88 42.21 5.49
CA HIS A 561 3.13 42.46 4.73
C HIS A 561 4.00 43.51 5.38
#